data_43cbcc64e2aea19d898ab1a44570d097
#
_entry.id   43cbcc64e2aea19d898ab1a44570d097
#
_cell.length_a   1.000
_cell.length_b   1.000
_cell.length_c   1.000
_cell.angle_alpha   90.00
_cell.angle_beta   90.00
_cell.angle_gamma   90.00
#
_symmetry.space_group_name_H-M   'P 1'
#
loop_
_entity.id
_entity.type
_entity.pdbx_description
1 polymer ?
#
loop_
_entity_poly.entity_id
_entity_poly.type
_entity_poly.pdbx_seq_one_letter_code
_entity_poly.pdbx_strand_id
1 'polypeptide(L)'
;MKKAREFQKNIYFCFIDYAKAFDCVDHNKLCTILKEMGIPDHLTCLLRNLYAGQEATVRTGHGTMDWFQIENGVRQGCILSPCLFNFYAEYIMRNAGLDEAQAGIKTSRRNINNLRYADDITIMAERKEELKNLLMKVKEESEKAGLKLNIQKTKILASGPITSWPIDGETMETARDYIFLGSKITADGDCSHEIKRRLLLGRKAMTNLDNILKSRNITLPTKVHLVKAMFFPVYVFYGLP
;
A
#
# COMPACT_ATOMS: atom_id res chain seq x y z
N MET A 1 -4.56 -8.11 -15.73
CA MET A 1 -3.96 -9.41 -16.09
C MET A 1 -4.83 -10.23 -17.04
N LYS A 2 -6.12 -10.52 -16.77
CA LYS A 2 -6.96 -11.33 -17.67
C LYS A 2 -6.96 -10.83 -19.11
N LYS A 3 -7.25 -9.54 -19.35
CA LYS A 3 -7.18 -8.95 -20.70
C LYS A 3 -5.78 -9.00 -21.33
N ALA A 4 -4.72 -8.80 -20.57
CA ALA A 4 -3.37 -8.90 -21.10
C ALA A 4 -3.06 -10.30 -21.60
N ARG A 5 -3.52 -11.33 -20.89
CA ARG A 5 -3.41 -12.72 -21.31
C ARG A 5 -4.23 -12.98 -22.60
N GLU A 6 -5.44 -12.46 -22.70
CA GLU A 6 -6.27 -12.56 -23.92
C GLU A 6 -5.54 -11.98 -25.15
N PHE A 7 -4.78 -10.90 -24.95
CA PHE A 7 -3.98 -10.24 -26.00
C PHE A 7 -2.53 -10.69 -26.05
N GLN A 8 -2.15 -11.75 -25.32
CA GLN A 8 -0.78 -12.27 -25.24
C GLN A 8 0.28 -11.23 -24.86
N LYS A 9 -0.11 -10.23 -24.08
CA LYS A 9 0.80 -9.18 -23.58
C LYS A 9 1.37 -9.56 -22.22
N ASN A 10 2.67 -9.40 -22.08
CA ASN A 10 3.33 -9.53 -20.79
C ASN A 10 3.03 -8.30 -19.94
N ILE A 11 2.78 -8.51 -18.65
CA ILE A 11 2.69 -7.45 -17.67
C ILE A 11 3.58 -7.79 -16.49
N TYR A 12 4.32 -6.79 -16.04
CA TYR A 12 5.23 -6.86 -14.92
C TYR A 12 4.74 -5.91 -13.83
N PHE A 13 4.62 -6.42 -12.61
CA PHE A 13 4.27 -5.66 -11.40
C PHE A 13 5.44 -5.70 -10.43
N CYS A 14 5.69 -4.59 -9.76
CA CYS A 14 6.55 -4.54 -8.59
C CYS A 14 5.75 -3.97 -7.43
N PHE A 15 5.56 -4.76 -6.40
CA PHE A 15 4.92 -4.36 -5.13
C PHE A 15 6.02 -3.85 -4.21
N ILE A 16 6.04 -2.55 -4.00
CA ILE A 16 7.05 -1.87 -3.20
C ILE A 16 6.64 -1.91 -1.73
N ASP A 17 7.56 -2.35 -0.87
CA ASP A 17 7.46 -2.25 0.57
C ASP A 17 8.52 -1.28 1.09
N TYR A 18 8.12 -0.35 1.94
CA TYR A 18 9.05 0.57 2.61
C TYR A 18 9.41 0.06 4.00
N ALA A 19 10.66 0.21 4.36
CA ALA A 19 11.11 -0.06 5.72
C ALA A 19 10.56 1.03 6.66
N LYS A 20 9.60 0.67 7.53
CA LYS A 20 8.99 1.59 8.50
C LYS A 20 8.46 2.89 7.89
N ALA A 21 7.67 2.78 6.80
CA ALA A 21 7.19 3.90 6.01
C ALA A 21 6.71 5.11 6.84
N PHE A 22 5.75 4.86 7.75
CA PHE A 22 5.16 5.91 8.59
C PHE A 22 6.13 6.47 9.63
N ASP A 23 7.08 5.67 10.11
CA ASP A 23 8.05 6.07 11.16
C ASP A 23 9.23 6.88 10.58
N CYS A 24 9.44 6.81 9.25
CA CYS A 24 10.57 7.46 8.58
C CYS A 24 10.23 8.82 7.96
N VAL A 25 9.00 9.30 8.08
CA VAL A 25 8.59 10.60 7.52
C VAL A 25 9.29 11.73 8.27
N ASP A 26 10.17 12.47 7.61
CA ASP A 26 10.84 13.66 8.16
C ASP A 26 9.85 14.83 8.26
N HIS A 27 9.68 15.42 9.44
CA HIS A 27 8.70 16.48 9.70
C HIS A 27 9.02 17.77 8.92
N ASN A 28 10.30 18.10 8.74
CA ASN A 28 10.71 19.30 8.00
C ASN A 28 10.46 19.12 6.51
N LYS A 29 10.85 17.97 5.96
CA LYS A 29 10.55 17.61 4.56
C LYS A 29 9.05 17.57 4.31
N LEU A 30 8.27 16.97 5.23
CA LEU A 30 6.81 16.94 5.12
C LEU A 30 6.24 18.36 5.00
N CYS A 31 6.68 19.30 5.85
CA CYS A 31 6.21 20.69 5.78
C CYS A 31 6.60 21.36 4.45
N THR A 32 7.78 21.07 3.91
CA THR A 32 8.23 21.58 2.61
C THR A 32 7.37 20.99 1.48
N ILE A 33 7.20 19.69 1.47
CA ILE A 33 6.36 18.97 0.50
C ILE A 33 4.93 19.51 0.48
N LEU A 34 4.32 19.70 1.65
CA LEU A 34 2.95 20.22 1.75
C LEU A 34 2.83 21.63 1.13
N LYS A 35 3.84 22.50 1.33
CA LYS A 35 3.88 23.82 0.69
C LYS A 35 4.00 23.72 -0.82
N GLU A 36 4.90 22.89 -1.33
CA GLU A 36 5.08 22.65 -2.77
C GLU A 36 3.84 22.04 -3.42
N MET A 37 3.09 21.25 -2.67
CA MET A 37 1.80 20.67 -3.07
C MET A 37 0.63 21.67 -2.99
N GLY A 38 0.89 22.93 -2.59
CA GLY A 38 -0.12 23.99 -2.56
C GLY A 38 -0.96 24.03 -1.29
N ILE A 39 -0.57 23.34 -0.22
CA ILE A 39 -1.25 23.44 1.07
C ILE A 39 -0.97 24.81 1.70
N PRO A 40 -2.00 25.55 2.13
CA PRO A 40 -1.86 26.88 2.70
C PRO A 40 -0.92 26.94 3.90
N ASP A 41 -0.13 28.02 4.01
CA ASP A 41 0.89 28.19 5.05
C ASP A 41 0.34 28.06 6.48
N HIS A 42 -0.87 28.55 6.75
CA HIS A 42 -1.48 28.44 8.07
C HIS A 42 -1.74 26.99 8.49
N LEU A 43 -2.13 26.11 7.55
CA LEU A 43 -2.31 24.66 7.83
C LEU A 43 -0.96 23.96 8.00
N THR A 44 0.03 24.31 7.19
CA THR A 44 1.40 23.78 7.32
C THR A 44 2.03 24.21 8.66
N CYS A 45 1.75 25.44 9.12
CA CYS A 45 2.18 25.91 10.43
C CYS A 45 1.51 25.13 11.58
N LEU A 46 0.22 24.86 11.48
CA LEU A 46 -0.49 24.04 12.46
C LEU A 46 0.08 22.63 12.55
N LEU A 47 0.38 22.01 11.41
CA LEU A 47 1.02 20.69 11.37
C LEU A 47 2.42 20.70 11.96
N ARG A 48 3.22 21.75 11.66
CA ARG A 48 4.54 21.91 12.29
C ARG A 48 4.43 22.00 13.80
N ASN A 49 3.49 22.78 14.34
CA ASN A 49 3.26 22.90 15.77
C ASN A 49 2.74 21.58 16.38
N LEU A 50 1.95 20.80 15.63
CA LEU A 50 1.49 19.50 16.07
C LEU A 50 2.62 18.50 16.31
N TYR A 51 3.66 18.55 15.45
CA TYR A 51 4.81 17.65 15.55
C TYR A 51 5.98 18.22 16.36
N ALA A 52 6.00 19.52 16.63
CA ALA A 52 7.07 20.17 17.38
C ALA A 52 7.07 19.73 18.86
N GLY A 53 8.23 19.30 19.34
CA GLY A 53 8.43 18.95 20.75
C GLY A 53 7.61 17.74 21.23
N GLN A 54 7.23 16.86 20.31
CA GLN A 54 6.58 15.61 20.71
C GLN A 54 7.56 14.70 21.46
N GLU A 55 7.09 14.15 22.56
CA GLU A 55 7.85 13.22 23.38
C GLU A 55 7.06 11.92 23.56
N ALA A 56 7.78 10.84 23.76
CA ALA A 56 7.19 9.54 24.06
C ALA A 56 7.98 8.84 25.18
N THR A 57 7.30 7.93 25.82
CA THR A 57 7.91 7.01 26.78
C THR A 57 7.33 5.61 26.57
N VAL A 58 8.09 4.58 26.94
CA VAL A 58 7.66 3.18 26.82
C VAL A 58 7.36 2.63 28.21
N ARG A 59 6.15 2.12 28.40
CA ARG A 59 5.77 1.39 29.61
C ARG A 59 6.07 -0.09 29.44
N THR A 60 6.94 -0.61 30.29
CA THR A 60 7.30 -2.02 30.35
C THR A 60 6.72 -2.69 31.59
N GLY A 61 6.80 -4.01 31.69
CA GLY A 61 6.44 -4.74 32.93
C GLY A 61 7.29 -4.37 34.13
N HIS A 62 8.44 -3.72 33.94
CA HIS A 62 9.40 -3.31 35.00
C HIS A 62 9.33 -1.81 35.32
N GLY A 63 8.44 -1.05 34.68
CA GLY A 63 8.29 0.39 34.89
C GLY A 63 8.19 1.19 33.60
N THR A 64 8.26 2.52 33.71
CA THR A 64 8.24 3.45 32.59
C THR A 64 9.67 3.90 32.30
N MET A 65 10.07 3.90 31.04
CA MET A 65 11.37 4.41 30.58
C MET A 65 11.40 5.94 30.62
N ASP A 66 12.59 6.52 30.51
CA ASP A 66 12.75 7.97 30.36
C ASP A 66 12.06 8.48 29.09
N TRP A 67 11.61 9.72 29.13
CA TRP A 67 11.01 10.38 27.99
C TRP A 67 12.07 10.65 26.92
N PHE A 68 11.71 10.44 25.66
CA PHE A 68 12.56 10.74 24.51
C PHE A 68 11.78 11.52 23.47
N GLN A 69 12.46 12.40 22.73
CA GLN A 69 11.84 13.21 21.68
C GLN A 69 11.60 12.40 20.41
N ILE A 70 10.47 12.69 19.75
CA ILE A 70 10.11 12.12 18.46
C ILE A 70 10.48 13.12 17.37
N GLU A 71 11.52 12.80 16.59
CA GLU A 71 12.04 13.66 15.54
C GLU A 71 11.42 13.36 14.16
N ASN A 72 10.96 12.14 13.95
CA ASN A 72 10.43 11.64 12.69
C ASN A 72 9.17 10.81 12.89
N GLY A 73 8.45 10.62 11.79
CA GLY A 73 7.30 9.75 11.71
C GLY A 73 5.96 10.46 11.84
N VAL A 74 4.95 9.86 11.23
CA VAL A 74 3.55 10.25 11.41
C VAL A 74 2.85 9.24 12.30
N ARG A 75 2.08 9.76 13.27
CA ARG A 75 1.50 8.94 14.34
C ARG A 75 0.57 7.86 13.81
N GLN A 76 0.90 6.60 14.03
CA GLN A 76 0.04 5.46 13.69
C GLN A 76 -1.31 5.56 14.45
N GLY A 77 -2.41 5.29 13.75
CA GLY A 77 -3.76 5.42 14.29
C GLY A 77 -4.33 6.85 14.30
N CYS A 78 -3.57 7.87 13.92
CA CYS A 78 -4.09 9.22 13.73
C CYS A 78 -4.80 9.33 12.37
N ILE A 79 -5.97 9.97 12.33
CA ILE A 79 -6.76 10.15 11.11
C ILE A 79 -6.04 10.96 10.02
N LEU A 80 -5.09 11.82 10.40
CA LEU A 80 -4.31 12.65 9.48
C LEU A 80 -3.14 11.89 8.84
N SER A 81 -2.58 10.90 9.54
CA SER A 81 -1.35 10.24 9.11
C SER A 81 -1.41 9.59 7.72
N PRO A 82 -2.49 8.87 7.34
CA PRO A 82 -2.61 8.35 5.98
C PRO A 82 -2.63 9.45 4.91
N CYS A 83 -3.31 10.59 5.18
CA CYS A 83 -3.34 11.71 4.26
C CYS A 83 -1.98 12.36 4.11
N LEU A 84 -1.26 12.58 5.20
CA LEU A 84 0.08 13.16 5.20
C LEU A 84 1.07 12.27 4.46
N PHE A 85 1.00 10.96 4.71
CA PHE A 85 1.83 9.99 3.99
C PHE A 85 1.48 9.96 2.50
N ASN A 86 0.21 10.04 2.12
CA ASN A 86 -0.19 10.12 0.72
C ASN A 86 0.38 11.34 0.00
N PHE A 87 0.43 12.51 0.63
CA PHE A 87 1.11 13.70 0.07
C PHE A 87 2.61 13.44 -0.11
N TYR A 88 3.22 12.81 0.89
CA TYR A 88 4.65 12.47 0.85
C TYR A 88 4.97 11.49 -0.28
N ALA A 89 4.18 10.44 -0.42
CA ALA A 89 4.31 9.46 -1.50
C ALA A 89 4.01 10.08 -2.88
N GLU A 90 2.99 10.94 -2.98
CA GLU A 90 2.66 11.67 -4.21
C GLU A 90 3.83 12.52 -4.69
N TYR A 91 4.46 13.28 -3.79
CA TYR A 91 5.64 14.07 -4.09
C TYR A 91 6.78 13.22 -4.65
N ILE A 92 7.09 12.09 -4.01
CA ILE A 92 8.12 11.15 -4.47
C ILE A 92 7.81 10.67 -5.90
N MET A 93 6.56 10.28 -6.17
CA MET A 93 6.18 9.73 -7.47
C MET A 93 6.20 10.79 -8.58
N ARG A 94 5.84 12.04 -8.28
CA ARG A 94 5.97 13.17 -9.22
C ARG A 94 7.42 13.44 -9.56
N ASN A 95 8.30 13.50 -8.56
CA ASN A 95 9.72 13.72 -8.78
C ASN A 95 10.39 12.54 -9.51
N ALA A 96 9.92 11.31 -9.32
CA ALA A 96 10.34 10.16 -10.10
C ALA A 96 9.84 10.22 -11.57
N GLY A 97 9.02 11.22 -11.94
CA GLY A 97 8.52 11.43 -13.30
C GLY A 97 7.59 10.31 -13.77
N LEU A 98 6.84 9.68 -12.84
CA LEU A 98 5.95 8.58 -13.21
C LEU A 98 4.76 9.07 -14.03
N ASP A 99 4.27 10.28 -13.77
CA ASP A 99 3.11 10.87 -14.47
C ASP A 99 3.44 11.16 -15.94
N GLU A 100 4.70 11.50 -16.24
CA GLU A 100 5.19 11.80 -17.60
C GLU A 100 5.77 10.55 -18.30
N ALA A 101 5.97 9.45 -17.58
CA ALA A 101 6.57 8.25 -18.14
C ALA A 101 5.66 7.60 -19.18
N GLN A 102 6.21 7.36 -20.38
CA GLN A 102 5.53 6.56 -21.40
C GLN A 102 5.45 5.07 -21.04
N ALA A 103 6.24 4.63 -20.07
CA ALA A 103 6.21 3.28 -19.51
C ALA A 103 4.92 3.04 -18.73
N GLY A 104 4.41 1.82 -18.79
CA GLY A 104 3.18 1.43 -18.09
C GLY A 104 2.29 0.55 -18.93
N ILE A 105 1.11 0.25 -18.42
CA ILE A 105 0.10 -0.53 -19.12
C ILE A 105 -0.78 0.41 -19.92
N LYS A 106 -0.73 0.29 -21.23
CA LYS A 106 -1.54 1.12 -22.14
C LYS A 106 -2.98 0.62 -22.17
N THR A 107 -3.89 1.47 -21.71
CA THR A 107 -5.34 1.29 -21.90
C THR A 107 -5.83 2.22 -23.01
N SER A 108 -7.07 2.03 -23.47
CA SER A 108 -7.62 2.83 -24.58
C SER A 108 -7.62 4.35 -24.33
N ARG A 109 -7.52 4.80 -23.08
CA ARG A 109 -7.60 6.23 -22.70
C ARG A 109 -6.45 6.73 -21.83
N ARG A 110 -5.69 5.84 -21.17
CA ARG A 110 -4.66 6.22 -20.20
C ARG A 110 -3.52 5.22 -20.21
N ASN A 111 -2.34 5.71 -19.84
CA ASN A 111 -1.22 4.89 -19.48
C ASN A 111 -1.19 4.76 -17.96
N ILE A 112 -1.22 3.53 -17.43
CA ILE A 112 -1.22 3.26 -16.00
C ILE A 112 0.09 2.58 -15.66
N ASN A 113 0.93 3.24 -14.89
CA ASN A 113 2.23 2.74 -14.48
C ASN A 113 2.38 2.56 -12.97
N ASN A 114 1.44 3.07 -12.17
CA ASN A 114 1.44 2.88 -10.72
C ASN A 114 0.03 2.83 -10.14
N LEU A 115 -0.10 2.20 -8.98
CA LEU A 115 -1.26 2.25 -8.08
C LEU A 115 -0.74 2.48 -6.67
N ARG A 116 -1.44 3.32 -5.92
CA ARG A 116 -1.00 3.75 -4.58
C ARG A 116 -2.16 3.75 -3.61
N TYR A 117 -1.91 3.23 -2.42
CA TYR A 117 -2.81 3.33 -1.28
C TYR A 117 -1.98 3.35 0.01
N ALA A 118 -1.80 4.53 0.60
CA ALA A 118 -0.89 4.75 1.71
C ALA A 118 0.53 4.25 1.36
N ASP A 119 1.10 3.35 2.16
CA ASP A 119 2.41 2.72 1.93
C ASP A 119 2.39 1.56 0.93
N ASP A 120 1.22 1.04 0.57
CA ASP A 120 1.06 0.03 -0.46
C ASP A 120 1.20 0.65 -1.86
N ILE A 121 2.37 0.50 -2.46
CA ILE A 121 2.68 1.03 -3.78
C ILE A 121 2.96 -0.11 -4.75
N THR A 122 2.34 -0.02 -5.92
CA THR A 122 2.62 -0.95 -7.03
C THR A 122 2.99 -0.16 -8.26
N ILE A 123 4.13 -0.47 -8.85
CA ILE A 123 4.50 0.01 -10.19
C ILE A 123 4.33 -1.11 -11.20
N MET A 124 4.00 -0.74 -12.44
CA MET A 124 3.71 -1.71 -13.49
C MET A 124 4.18 -1.24 -14.86
N ALA A 125 4.56 -2.20 -15.70
CA ALA A 125 4.99 -1.95 -17.07
C ALA A 125 4.70 -3.15 -17.98
N GLU A 126 4.70 -2.93 -19.30
CA GLU A 126 4.60 -4.00 -20.31
C GLU A 126 5.96 -4.66 -20.59
N ARG A 127 7.09 -4.03 -20.18
CA ARG A 127 8.44 -4.53 -20.39
C ARG A 127 9.23 -4.55 -19.07
N LYS A 128 10.13 -5.54 -18.95
CA LYS A 128 11.00 -5.72 -17.79
C LYS A 128 11.90 -4.51 -17.54
N GLU A 129 12.54 -4.02 -18.59
CA GLU A 129 13.47 -2.88 -18.52
C GLU A 129 12.76 -1.58 -18.12
N GLU A 130 11.55 -1.38 -18.62
CA GLU A 130 10.71 -0.23 -18.24
C GLU A 130 10.38 -0.27 -16.74
N LEU A 131 9.98 -1.44 -16.22
CA LEU A 131 9.69 -1.60 -14.80
C LEU A 131 10.93 -1.34 -13.95
N LYS A 132 12.11 -1.85 -14.39
CA LYS A 132 13.38 -1.61 -13.70
C LYS A 132 13.72 -0.13 -13.62
N ASN A 133 13.57 0.59 -14.73
CA ASN A 133 13.84 2.03 -14.79
C ASN A 133 12.88 2.81 -13.88
N LEU A 134 11.59 2.46 -13.86
CA LEU A 134 10.62 3.07 -12.95
C LEU A 134 11.00 2.81 -11.49
N LEU A 135 11.35 1.58 -11.15
CA LEU A 135 11.72 1.21 -9.78
C LEU A 135 12.98 1.94 -9.31
N MET A 136 14.00 2.06 -10.16
CA MET A 136 15.23 2.78 -9.81
C MET A 136 14.97 4.26 -9.55
N LYS A 137 14.13 4.91 -10.37
CA LYS A 137 13.72 6.30 -10.15
C LYS A 137 12.95 6.47 -8.84
N VAL A 138 11.97 5.59 -8.59
CA VAL A 138 11.21 5.61 -7.32
C VAL A 138 12.13 5.42 -6.13
N LYS A 139 13.09 4.48 -6.22
CA LYS A 139 14.05 4.23 -5.16
C LYS A 139 14.89 5.48 -4.88
N GLU A 140 15.47 6.09 -5.91
CA GLU A 140 16.30 7.30 -5.78
C GLU A 140 15.53 8.45 -5.12
N GLU A 141 14.33 8.75 -5.60
CA GLU A 141 13.50 9.83 -5.04
C GLU A 141 13.00 9.51 -3.62
N SER A 142 12.73 8.24 -3.33
CA SER A 142 12.37 7.79 -1.98
C SER A 142 13.52 7.99 -1.00
N GLU A 143 14.75 7.65 -1.39
CA GLU A 143 15.95 7.84 -0.57
C GLU A 143 16.23 9.33 -0.32
N LYS A 144 16.06 10.20 -1.33
CA LYS A 144 16.14 11.65 -1.16
C LYS A 144 15.10 12.16 -0.16
N ALA A 145 13.93 11.57 -0.16
CA ALA A 145 12.87 11.87 0.80
C ALA A 145 13.11 11.24 2.20
N GLY A 146 14.05 10.35 2.36
CA GLY A 146 14.36 9.66 3.62
C GLY A 146 13.62 8.33 3.80
N LEU A 147 12.89 7.86 2.78
CA LEU A 147 12.27 6.54 2.77
C LEU A 147 13.21 5.51 2.13
N LYS A 148 13.32 4.35 2.75
CA LYS A 148 14.13 3.24 2.22
C LYS A 148 13.24 2.09 1.78
N LEU A 149 13.46 1.60 0.57
CA LEU A 149 12.80 0.39 0.10
C LEU A 149 13.29 -0.83 0.89
N ASN A 150 12.36 -1.68 1.26
CA ASN A 150 12.67 -2.99 1.80
C ASN A 150 12.77 -3.99 0.64
N ILE A 151 13.98 -4.22 0.13
CA ILE A 151 14.20 -5.06 -1.06
C ILE A 151 13.74 -6.51 -0.81
N GLN A 152 13.93 -7.03 0.40
CA GLN A 152 13.53 -8.41 0.74
C GLN A 152 12.01 -8.59 0.74
N LYS A 153 11.24 -7.57 1.12
CA LYS A 153 9.78 -7.61 1.10
C LYS A 153 9.17 -7.10 -0.21
N THR A 154 9.90 -6.31 -0.97
CA THR A 154 9.48 -5.88 -2.29
C THR A 154 9.43 -7.09 -3.23
N LYS A 155 8.31 -7.30 -3.91
CA LYS A 155 8.06 -8.50 -4.73
C LYS A 155 7.77 -8.12 -6.18
N ILE A 156 8.26 -8.96 -7.09
CA ILE A 156 7.94 -8.85 -8.51
C ILE A 156 6.99 -9.96 -8.90
N LEU A 157 5.95 -9.62 -9.64
CA LEU A 157 5.01 -10.57 -10.21
C LEU A 157 4.88 -10.29 -11.70
N ALA A 158 5.09 -11.30 -12.53
CA ALA A 158 5.01 -11.16 -13.98
C ALA A 158 4.22 -12.29 -14.62
N SER A 159 3.50 -11.94 -15.69
CA SER A 159 2.82 -12.91 -16.55
C SER A 159 3.75 -13.58 -17.57
N GLY A 160 4.97 -13.04 -17.76
CA GLY A 160 5.98 -13.58 -18.66
C GLY A 160 7.18 -14.20 -17.92
N PRO A 161 8.13 -14.78 -18.64
CA PRO A 161 9.32 -15.37 -18.03
C PRO A 161 10.16 -14.29 -17.34
N ILE A 162 10.50 -14.53 -16.08
CA ILE A 162 11.43 -13.70 -15.32
C ILE A 162 12.65 -14.55 -14.98
N THR A 163 13.81 -14.07 -15.38
CA THR A 163 15.10 -14.42 -14.79
C THR A 163 15.33 -13.53 -13.57
N SER A 164 16.27 -13.91 -12.68
CA SER A 164 16.64 -13.14 -11.48
C SER A 164 16.71 -11.62 -11.73
N TRP A 165 16.30 -10.85 -10.76
CA TRP A 165 16.26 -9.40 -10.86
C TRP A 165 17.14 -8.75 -9.80
N PRO A 166 18.42 -8.49 -10.12
CA PRO A 166 19.33 -7.83 -9.18
C PRO A 166 19.05 -6.31 -9.14
N ILE A 167 18.99 -5.76 -7.93
CA ILE A 167 19.01 -4.33 -7.62
C ILE A 167 20.05 -4.13 -6.52
N ASP A 168 21.05 -3.26 -6.76
CA ASP A 168 22.13 -2.94 -5.83
C ASP A 168 22.84 -4.18 -5.23
N GLY A 169 23.02 -5.22 -6.02
CA GLY A 169 23.67 -6.47 -5.57
C GLY A 169 22.74 -7.44 -4.83
N GLU A 170 21.51 -7.04 -4.49
CA GLU A 170 20.49 -7.91 -3.90
C GLU A 170 19.54 -8.44 -4.98
N THR A 171 19.17 -9.71 -4.89
CA THR A 171 18.22 -10.32 -5.82
C THR A 171 16.81 -10.19 -5.27
N MET A 172 15.95 -9.50 -6.01
CA MET A 172 14.54 -9.40 -5.67
C MET A 172 13.80 -10.71 -5.88
N GLU A 173 12.91 -11.03 -4.97
CA GLU A 173 12.08 -12.23 -5.06
C GLU A 173 10.99 -12.07 -6.12
N THR A 174 10.88 -13.08 -6.98
CA THR A 174 9.77 -13.19 -7.92
C THR A 174 8.67 -14.04 -7.31
N ALA A 175 7.50 -13.46 -7.17
CA ALA A 175 6.34 -14.14 -6.60
C ALA A 175 5.44 -14.70 -7.71
N ARG A 176 4.84 -15.87 -7.45
CA ARG A 176 3.79 -16.43 -8.33
C ARG A 176 2.42 -15.82 -8.01
N ASP A 177 2.25 -15.35 -6.80
CA ASP A 177 1.07 -14.64 -6.33
C ASP A 177 1.44 -13.61 -5.27
N TYR A 178 0.58 -12.60 -5.12
CA TYR A 178 0.74 -11.54 -4.12
C TYR A 178 -0.63 -11.08 -3.63
N ILE A 179 -0.74 -10.71 -2.35
CA ILE A 179 -1.96 -10.13 -1.80
C ILE A 179 -1.78 -8.61 -1.76
N PHE A 180 -2.45 -7.91 -2.67
CA PHE A 180 -2.46 -6.47 -2.76
C PHE A 180 -3.83 -5.93 -2.39
N LEU A 181 -3.89 -4.97 -1.45
CA LEU A 181 -5.13 -4.38 -0.93
C LEU A 181 -6.19 -5.45 -0.57
N GLY A 182 -5.73 -6.51 0.06
CA GLY A 182 -6.59 -7.61 0.50
C GLY A 182 -7.08 -8.56 -0.61
N SER A 183 -6.62 -8.43 -1.85
CA SER A 183 -6.95 -9.32 -2.97
C SER A 183 -5.73 -10.10 -3.44
N LYS A 184 -5.90 -11.40 -3.65
CA LYS A 184 -4.85 -12.26 -4.18
C LYS A 184 -4.76 -12.12 -5.69
N ILE A 185 -3.63 -11.64 -6.17
CA ILE A 185 -3.27 -11.50 -7.59
C ILE A 185 -2.30 -12.61 -7.94
N THR A 186 -2.55 -13.32 -9.04
CA THR A 186 -1.71 -14.42 -9.52
C THR A 186 -1.04 -14.05 -10.84
N ALA A 187 0.15 -14.57 -11.09
CA ALA A 187 0.93 -14.30 -12.31
C ALA A 187 0.21 -14.77 -13.58
N ASP A 188 -0.56 -15.86 -13.49
CA ASP A 188 -1.38 -16.40 -14.58
C ASP A 188 -2.70 -15.65 -14.78
N GLY A 189 -3.05 -14.72 -13.87
CA GLY A 189 -4.33 -13.99 -13.90
C GLY A 189 -5.57 -14.84 -13.59
N ASP A 190 -5.39 -16.05 -13.00
CA ASP A 190 -6.51 -16.90 -12.57
C ASP A 190 -7.12 -16.40 -11.27
N CYS A 191 -8.39 -16.02 -11.31
CA CYS A 191 -9.14 -15.56 -10.15
C CYS A 191 -9.64 -16.70 -9.24
N SER A 192 -9.53 -17.96 -9.65
CA SER A 192 -10.10 -19.11 -8.91
C SER A 192 -9.53 -19.21 -7.49
N HIS A 193 -8.26 -18.91 -7.32
CA HIS A 193 -7.60 -18.91 -6.02
C HIS A 193 -8.16 -17.82 -5.08
N GLU A 194 -8.39 -16.62 -5.59
CA GLU A 194 -8.98 -15.53 -4.80
C GLU A 194 -10.45 -15.84 -4.46
N ILE A 195 -11.22 -16.35 -5.39
CA ILE A 195 -12.61 -16.76 -5.14
C ILE A 195 -12.67 -17.81 -4.02
N LYS A 196 -11.85 -18.87 -4.11
CA LYS A 196 -11.77 -19.91 -3.06
C LYS A 196 -11.36 -19.31 -1.71
N ARG A 197 -10.36 -18.43 -1.69
CA ARG A 197 -9.90 -17.73 -0.48
C ARG A 197 -11.02 -16.90 0.15
N ARG A 198 -11.76 -16.12 -0.63
CA ARG A 198 -12.90 -15.32 -0.16
C ARG A 198 -14.03 -16.19 0.39
N LEU A 199 -14.35 -17.29 -0.28
CA LEU A 199 -15.32 -18.24 0.21
C LEU A 199 -14.94 -18.82 1.59
N LEU A 200 -13.66 -19.17 1.77
CA LEU A 200 -13.17 -19.68 3.07
C LEU A 200 -13.23 -18.61 4.16
N LEU A 201 -12.81 -17.37 3.86
CA LEU A 201 -12.91 -16.26 4.81
C LEU A 201 -14.36 -15.95 5.17
N GLY A 202 -15.27 -15.95 4.20
CA GLY A 202 -16.70 -15.77 4.43
C GLY A 202 -17.29 -16.88 5.32
N ARG A 203 -16.94 -18.15 5.07
CA ARG A 203 -17.34 -19.28 5.94
C ARG A 203 -16.81 -19.07 7.37
N LYS A 204 -15.55 -18.70 7.54
CA LYS A 204 -14.97 -18.41 8.86
C LYS A 204 -15.69 -17.28 9.58
N ALA A 205 -16.02 -16.19 8.88
CA ALA A 205 -16.79 -15.08 9.44
C ALA A 205 -18.19 -15.53 9.91
N MET A 206 -18.89 -16.33 9.09
CA MET A 206 -20.20 -16.89 9.46
C MET A 206 -20.12 -17.84 10.65
N THR A 207 -19.09 -18.70 10.70
CA THR A 207 -18.87 -19.61 11.84
C THR A 207 -18.64 -18.80 13.14
N ASN A 208 -17.87 -17.73 13.09
CA ASN A 208 -17.66 -16.86 14.24
C ASN A 208 -18.95 -16.17 14.72
N LEU A 209 -19.91 -15.94 13.82
CA LEU A 209 -21.21 -15.35 14.14
C LEU A 209 -22.25 -16.37 14.57
N ASP A 210 -21.97 -17.69 14.51
CA ASP A 210 -22.96 -18.76 14.67
C ASP A 210 -23.72 -18.65 16.02
N ASN A 211 -23.03 -18.43 17.12
CA ASN A 211 -23.64 -18.26 18.44
C ASN A 211 -24.60 -17.07 18.50
N ILE A 212 -24.25 -15.96 17.85
CA ILE A 212 -25.07 -14.75 17.79
C ILE A 212 -26.27 -14.97 16.90
N LEU A 213 -26.07 -15.61 15.74
CA LEU A 213 -27.14 -15.87 14.77
C LEU A 213 -28.17 -16.90 15.30
N LYS A 214 -27.75 -17.85 16.11
CA LYS A 214 -28.62 -18.87 16.77
C LYS A 214 -29.31 -18.30 18.02
N SER A 215 -28.81 -17.22 18.62
CA SER A 215 -29.41 -16.67 19.84
C SER A 215 -30.85 -16.20 19.59
N ARG A 216 -31.79 -16.59 20.49
CA ARG A 216 -33.19 -16.13 20.46
C ARG A 216 -33.35 -14.73 21.00
N ASN A 217 -32.40 -14.25 21.78
CA ASN A 217 -32.43 -12.91 22.43
C ASN A 217 -32.03 -11.77 21.49
N ILE A 218 -31.55 -12.10 20.29
CA ILE A 218 -31.10 -11.07 19.32
C ILE A 218 -32.12 -10.98 18.19
N THR A 219 -32.60 -9.77 17.92
CA THR A 219 -33.61 -9.52 16.89
C THR A 219 -33.09 -9.81 15.47
N LEU A 220 -34.00 -10.19 14.58
CA LEU A 220 -33.66 -10.46 13.19
C LEU A 220 -32.99 -9.24 12.49
N PRO A 221 -33.47 -8.00 12.66
CA PRO A 221 -32.80 -6.83 12.08
C PRO A 221 -31.33 -6.68 12.54
N THR A 222 -31.05 -6.92 13.82
CA THR A 222 -29.68 -6.89 14.36
C THR A 222 -28.81 -7.97 13.75
N LYS A 223 -29.31 -9.19 13.60
CA LYS A 223 -28.59 -10.28 12.93
C LYS A 223 -28.26 -9.95 11.48
N VAL A 224 -29.23 -9.40 10.74
CA VAL A 224 -29.03 -8.97 9.35
C VAL A 224 -27.98 -7.85 9.27
N HIS A 225 -28.02 -6.90 10.20
CA HIS A 225 -27.02 -5.83 10.26
C HIS A 225 -25.59 -6.38 10.50
N LEU A 226 -25.44 -7.32 11.44
CA LEU A 226 -24.16 -7.97 11.71
C LEU A 226 -23.64 -8.75 10.51
N VAL A 227 -24.49 -9.51 9.82
CA VAL A 227 -24.08 -10.21 8.59
C VAL A 227 -23.66 -9.21 7.51
N LYS A 228 -24.40 -8.12 7.31
CA LYS A 228 -24.01 -7.06 6.37
C LYS A 228 -22.67 -6.43 6.72
N ALA A 229 -22.42 -6.12 7.98
CA ALA A 229 -21.21 -5.46 8.42
C ALA A 229 -19.97 -6.37 8.43
N MET A 230 -20.12 -7.67 8.72
CA MET A 230 -19.00 -8.57 8.95
C MET A 230 -18.75 -9.57 7.82
N PHE A 231 -19.81 -10.04 7.17
CA PHE A 231 -19.69 -11.05 6.09
C PHE A 231 -19.50 -10.39 4.73
N PHE A 232 -20.34 -9.42 4.35
CA PHE A 232 -20.28 -8.84 3.02
C PHE A 232 -18.94 -8.18 2.68
N PRO A 233 -18.28 -7.41 3.57
CA PRO A 233 -16.96 -6.82 3.26
C PRO A 233 -15.88 -7.87 2.99
N VAL A 234 -16.00 -9.06 3.59
CA VAL A 234 -15.06 -10.15 3.40
C VAL A 234 -15.35 -10.93 2.13
N TYR A 235 -16.64 -11.19 1.86
CA TYR A 235 -17.10 -12.05 0.77
C TYR A 235 -17.22 -11.29 -0.56
N VAL A 236 -17.81 -10.09 -0.54
CA VAL A 236 -18.02 -9.28 -1.73
C VAL A 236 -16.85 -8.31 -1.87
N PHE A 237 -16.14 -8.40 -2.97
CA PHE A 237 -15.26 -7.33 -3.38
C PHE A 237 -16.16 -6.14 -3.78
N TYR A 238 -16.27 -5.14 -2.91
CA TYR A 238 -16.74 -3.85 -3.36
C TYR A 238 -15.66 -3.33 -4.32
N GLY A 239 -15.81 -3.67 -5.60
CA GLY A 239 -15.06 -3.01 -6.65
C GLY A 239 -15.26 -1.52 -6.41
N LEU A 240 -14.16 -0.79 -6.26
CA LEU A 240 -14.18 0.65 -6.28
C LEU A 240 -14.93 1.09 -7.53
N PRO A 241 -15.85 2.06 -7.41
CA PRO A 241 -16.64 2.55 -8.54
C PRO A 241 -15.77 3.06 -9.68
#